data_25975e735ad8c13be0579e423408aa3e
#
_entry.id   25975e735ad8c13be0579e423408aa3e
#
_cell.length_a   1.000
_cell.length_b   1.000
_cell.length_c   1.000
_cell.angle_alpha   90.00
_cell.angle_beta   90.00
_cell.angle_gamma   90.00
#
_symmetry.space_group_name_H-M   'P 1'
#
loop_
_entity.id
_entity.type
_entity.pdbx_description
1 polymer ?
#
loop_
_entity_poly.entity_id
_entity_poly.type
_entity_poly.pdbx_seq_one_letter_code
_entity_poly.pdbx_strand_id
1 'polypeptide(L)'
;MAGLLTACNGDKQKAAGLLERANASFEAGDYNLAKLQIDSIRTFYPKAFDARKEGIRLMQRVDLEEQQKSLVYLDSMMAVKQAVLDSLKTRFVLEKDTAYQETGNNFYPTQVVEKNIGRSFLRAQVNELGEMSLTSIYCAGGNLHHTAVRVSVGDTYAETPVSNDSYETTDLGRAIEKADYKVGNDGGVVNFILANQDKKNIQLTFLGDRTYRTVMQPNDVKAVVELVELAKVLSGMEEIKKEQKEANLKIRFVERKMQENQETSKD
;
A
#
# COMPACT_ATOMS: atom_id res chain seq x y z
N MET A 1 20.09 20.32 59.67
CA MET A 1 20.14 19.62 58.39
C MET A 1 19.22 18.38 58.38
N ALA A 2 17.89 18.53 58.35
CA ALA A 2 16.95 17.38 58.42
C ALA A 2 15.83 17.44 57.33
N GLY A 3 16.00 18.25 56.29
CA GLY A 3 14.93 18.48 55.27
C GLY A 3 15.03 17.70 53.98
N LEU A 4 16.12 16.96 53.72
CA LEU A 4 16.36 16.32 52.40
C LEU A 4 15.86 14.85 52.31
N LEU A 5 15.56 14.19 53.41
CA LEU A 5 15.14 12.78 53.42
C LEU A 5 13.63 12.58 53.20
N THR A 6 12.82 13.57 53.51
CA THR A 6 11.34 13.49 53.36
C THR A 6 10.88 13.69 51.90
N ALA A 7 11.57 14.47 51.10
CA ALA A 7 11.24 14.69 49.69
C ALA A 7 11.43 13.42 48.84
N CYS A 8 12.50 12.65 49.06
CA CYS A 8 12.77 11.40 48.33
C CYS A 8 11.73 10.30 48.62
N ASN A 9 11.13 10.26 49.78
CA ASN A 9 10.13 9.24 50.14
C ASN A 9 8.77 9.54 49.49
N GLY A 10 8.40 10.83 49.37
CA GLY A 10 7.17 11.26 48.69
C GLY A 10 7.18 10.97 47.18
N ASP A 11 8.33 11.17 46.54
CA ASP A 11 8.47 10.92 45.11
C ASP A 11 8.46 9.41 44.77
N LYS A 12 9.04 8.57 45.61
CA LYS A 12 8.96 7.11 45.50
C LYS A 12 7.52 6.61 45.58
N GLN A 13 6.75 7.15 46.54
CA GLN A 13 5.36 6.77 46.74
C GLN A 13 4.46 7.20 45.57
N LYS A 14 4.67 8.40 45.03
CA LYS A 14 3.96 8.90 43.85
C LYS A 14 4.29 8.08 42.60
N ALA A 15 5.56 7.72 42.41
CA ALA A 15 5.99 6.86 41.31
C ALA A 15 5.39 5.45 41.40
N ALA A 16 5.31 4.87 42.60
CA ALA A 16 4.65 3.59 42.86
C ALA A 16 3.14 3.66 42.52
N GLY A 17 2.45 4.72 42.93
CA GLY A 17 1.04 4.92 42.60
C GLY A 17 0.79 5.13 41.09
N LEU A 18 1.73 5.74 40.35
CA LEU A 18 1.68 5.80 38.88
C LEU A 18 1.86 4.42 38.26
N LEU A 19 2.79 3.61 38.75
CA LEU A 19 3.02 2.26 38.29
C LEU A 19 1.79 1.35 38.49
N GLU A 20 1.15 1.47 39.64
CA GLU A 20 -0.10 0.75 39.96
C GLU A 20 -1.21 1.12 38.95
N ARG A 21 -1.39 2.42 38.70
CA ARG A 21 -2.35 2.89 37.65
C ARG A 21 -1.99 2.41 36.26
N ALA A 22 -0.70 2.41 35.89
CA ALA A 22 -0.26 1.89 34.61
C ALA A 22 -0.55 0.40 34.46
N ASN A 23 -0.37 -0.41 35.51
CA ASN A 23 -0.78 -1.81 35.49
C ASN A 23 -2.31 -1.94 35.34
N ALA A 24 -3.11 -1.17 36.05
CA ALA A 24 -4.56 -1.20 35.93
C ALA A 24 -5.02 -0.81 34.51
N SER A 25 -4.39 0.20 33.90
CA SER A 25 -4.66 0.57 32.51
C SER A 25 -4.28 -0.53 31.52
N PHE A 26 -3.15 -1.20 31.75
CA PHE A 26 -2.73 -2.35 30.95
C PHE A 26 -3.74 -3.51 31.04
N GLU A 27 -4.14 -3.90 32.25
CA GLU A 27 -5.14 -4.97 32.45
C GLU A 27 -6.51 -4.61 31.86
N ALA A 28 -6.86 -3.31 31.80
CA ALA A 28 -8.05 -2.81 31.12
C ALA A 28 -7.92 -2.77 29.59
N GLY A 29 -6.73 -3.04 29.04
CA GLY A 29 -6.44 -2.97 27.60
C GLY A 29 -6.23 -1.54 27.08
N ASP A 30 -6.16 -0.53 27.95
CA ASP A 30 -5.84 0.85 27.57
C ASP A 30 -4.31 1.04 27.52
N TYR A 31 -3.73 0.54 26.42
CA TYR A 31 -2.28 0.55 26.23
C TYR A 31 -1.71 1.96 26.10
N ASN A 32 -2.46 2.89 25.48
CA ASN A 32 -2.02 4.27 25.34
C ASN A 32 -1.89 4.95 26.70
N LEU A 33 -2.88 4.78 27.58
CA LEU A 33 -2.85 5.34 28.93
C LEU A 33 -1.76 4.68 29.78
N ALA A 34 -1.59 3.36 29.68
CA ALA A 34 -0.51 2.64 30.37
C ALA A 34 0.87 3.19 29.98
N LYS A 35 1.16 3.34 28.69
CA LYS A 35 2.41 3.93 28.17
C LYS A 35 2.63 5.34 28.69
N LEU A 36 1.61 6.19 28.65
CA LEU A 36 1.69 7.57 29.13
C LEU A 36 2.03 7.65 30.63
N GLN A 37 1.44 6.76 31.44
CA GLN A 37 1.71 6.68 32.89
C GLN A 37 3.13 6.17 33.18
N ILE A 38 3.62 5.17 32.42
CA ILE A 38 5.01 4.68 32.53
C ILE A 38 6.01 5.78 32.14
N ASP A 39 5.77 6.50 31.04
CA ASP A 39 6.62 7.62 30.63
C ASP A 39 6.61 8.76 31.67
N SER A 40 5.49 8.99 32.34
CA SER A 40 5.38 9.94 33.41
C SER A 40 6.27 9.57 34.62
N ILE A 41 6.41 8.27 34.97
CA ILE A 41 7.35 7.82 35.99
C ILE A 41 8.78 8.19 35.59
N ARG A 42 9.16 7.92 34.36
CA ARG A 42 10.51 8.23 33.86
C ARG A 42 10.82 9.73 33.89
N THR A 43 9.84 10.56 33.52
CA THR A 43 10.00 12.00 33.34
C THR A 43 9.97 12.75 34.67
N PHE A 44 8.99 12.46 35.54
CA PHE A 44 8.77 13.24 36.77
C PHE A 44 9.46 12.66 37.99
N TYR A 45 9.80 11.35 37.98
CA TYR A 45 10.42 10.67 39.13
C TYR A 45 11.72 9.94 38.73
N PRO A 46 12.73 10.64 38.19
CA PRO A 46 13.96 10.03 37.63
C PRO A 46 14.78 9.26 38.71
N LYS A 47 14.59 9.57 40.02
CA LYS A 47 15.28 8.92 41.13
C LYS A 47 14.51 7.72 41.72
N ALA A 48 13.30 7.44 41.22
CA ALA A 48 12.51 6.27 41.67
C ALA A 48 12.93 5.01 40.88
N PHE A 49 14.15 4.53 41.12
CA PHE A 49 14.79 3.47 40.32
C PHE A 49 13.94 2.19 40.23
N ASP A 50 13.34 1.74 41.36
CA ASP A 50 12.52 0.52 41.37
C ASP A 50 11.27 0.66 40.49
N ALA A 51 10.52 1.76 40.68
CA ALA A 51 9.33 2.03 39.87
C ALA A 51 9.67 2.19 38.38
N ARG A 52 10.82 2.77 38.03
CA ARG A 52 11.31 2.87 36.65
C ARG A 52 11.67 1.51 36.07
N LYS A 53 12.36 0.65 36.85
CA LYS A 53 12.72 -0.70 36.42
C LYS A 53 11.45 -1.53 36.14
N GLU A 54 10.49 -1.50 37.02
CA GLU A 54 9.20 -2.20 36.81
C GLU A 54 8.37 -1.54 35.66
N GLY A 55 8.43 -0.21 35.52
CA GLY A 55 7.81 0.49 34.40
C GLY A 55 8.37 0.06 33.05
N ILE A 56 9.70 -0.18 32.95
CA ILE A 56 10.31 -0.73 31.73
C ILE A 56 9.76 -2.13 31.42
N ARG A 57 9.67 -2.99 32.45
CA ARG A 57 9.12 -4.34 32.28
C ARG A 57 7.65 -4.31 31.85
N LEU A 58 6.87 -3.42 32.47
CA LEU A 58 5.48 -3.23 32.11
C LEU A 58 5.35 -2.70 30.65
N MET A 59 6.18 -1.73 30.24
CA MET A 59 6.21 -1.21 28.87
C MET A 59 6.45 -2.35 27.88
N GLN A 60 7.39 -3.26 28.15
CA GLN A 60 7.65 -4.42 27.30
C GLN A 60 6.42 -5.34 27.19
N ARG A 61 5.70 -5.56 28.28
CA ARG A 61 4.45 -6.34 28.24
C ARG A 61 3.36 -5.63 27.42
N VAL A 62 3.21 -4.32 27.60
CA VAL A 62 2.28 -3.48 26.84
C VAL A 62 2.58 -3.56 25.35
N ASP A 63 3.86 -3.35 24.98
CA ASP A 63 4.28 -3.39 23.59
C ASP A 63 4.06 -4.79 22.95
N LEU A 64 4.35 -5.86 23.69
CA LEU A 64 4.14 -7.23 23.22
C LEU A 64 2.66 -7.51 22.95
N GLU A 65 1.80 -7.23 23.93
CA GLU A 65 0.36 -7.47 23.84
C GLU A 65 -0.30 -6.65 22.74
N GLU A 66 0.09 -5.38 22.60
CA GLU A 66 -0.39 -4.51 21.52
C GLU A 66 -0.05 -5.05 20.14
N GLN A 67 1.19 -5.52 19.93
CA GLN A 67 1.59 -6.08 18.64
C GLN A 67 0.91 -7.43 18.37
N GLN A 68 0.71 -8.27 19.38
CA GLN A 68 -0.03 -9.52 19.22
C GLN A 68 -1.50 -9.27 18.83
N LYS A 69 -2.18 -8.30 19.45
CA LYS A 69 -3.54 -7.90 19.08
C LYS A 69 -3.59 -7.31 17.68
N SER A 70 -2.59 -6.50 17.31
CA SER A 70 -2.47 -5.97 15.96
C SER A 70 -2.37 -7.10 14.93
N LEU A 71 -1.57 -8.15 15.17
CA LEU A 71 -1.47 -9.30 14.27
C LEU A 71 -2.81 -10.01 14.09
N VAL A 72 -3.55 -10.27 15.15
CA VAL A 72 -4.88 -10.90 15.08
C VAL A 72 -5.84 -10.07 14.21
N TYR A 73 -5.81 -8.74 14.38
CA TYR A 73 -6.59 -7.84 13.53
C TYR A 73 -6.16 -7.90 12.06
N LEU A 74 -4.86 -7.82 11.80
CA LEU A 74 -4.30 -7.87 10.45
C LEU A 74 -4.58 -9.21 9.75
N ASP A 75 -4.53 -10.33 10.49
CA ASP A 75 -4.91 -11.66 9.96
C ASP A 75 -6.38 -11.69 9.55
N SER A 76 -7.27 -11.09 10.35
CA SER A 76 -8.69 -11.01 10.01
C SER A 76 -8.93 -10.15 8.77
N MET A 77 -8.24 -9.02 8.65
CA MET A 77 -8.31 -8.15 7.46
C MET A 77 -7.76 -8.84 6.22
N MET A 78 -6.66 -9.60 6.35
CA MET A 78 -6.10 -10.40 5.26
C MET A 78 -7.11 -11.44 4.77
N ALA A 79 -7.77 -12.16 5.66
CA ALA A 79 -8.78 -13.15 5.31
C ALA A 79 -9.97 -12.53 4.53
N VAL A 80 -10.43 -11.36 4.94
CA VAL A 80 -11.48 -10.62 4.22
C VAL A 80 -11.01 -10.24 2.80
N LYS A 81 -9.81 -9.67 2.68
CA LYS A 81 -9.27 -9.30 1.36
C LYS A 81 -9.02 -10.52 0.47
N GLN A 82 -8.57 -11.64 1.03
CA GLN A 82 -8.40 -12.88 0.28
C GLN A 82 -9.72 -13.39 -0.28
N ALA A 83 -10.80 -13.37 0.48
CA ALA A 83 -12.12 -13.77 -0.01
C ALA A 83 -12.61 -12.87 -1.16
N VAL A 84 -12.34 -11.55 -1.09
CA VAL A 84 -12.64 -10.63 -2.19
C VAL A 84 -11.78 -10.96 -3.41
N LEU A 85 -10.48 -11.16 -3.24
CA LEU A 85 -9.57 -11.53 -4.33
C LEU A 85 -10.02 -12.83 -5.01
N ASP A 86 -10.42 -13.84 -4.25
CA ASP A 86 -10.88 -15.13 -4.80
C ASP A 86 -12.13 -14.98 -5.68
N SER A 87 -12.99 -14.02 -5.37
CA SER A 87 -14.14 -13.69 -6.20
C SER A 87 -13.79 -12.89 -7.46
N LEU A 88 -12.73 -12.08 -7.37
CA LEU A 88 -12.32 -11.20 -8.48
C LEU A 88 -11.41 -11.89 -9.49
N LYS A 89 -10.46 -12.72 -9.03
CA LYS A 89 -9.37 -13.26 -9.87
C LYS A 89 -9.85 -14.00 -11.12
N THR A 90 -11.04 -14.61 -11.07
CA THR A 90 -11.63 -15.31 -12.22
C THR A 90 -12.04 -14.39 -13.38
N ARG A 91 -12.11 -13.07 -13.13
CA ARG A 91 -12.44 -12.05 -14.14
C ARG A 91 -11.24 -11.62 -14.98
N PHE A 92 -10.03 -12.04 -14.60
CA PHE A 92 -8.78 -11.56 -15.20
C PHE A 92 -7.96 -12.71 -15.76
N VAL A 93 -7.05 -12.38 -16.67
CA VAL A 93 -6.04 -13.28 -17.21
C VAL A 93 -4.70 -12.84 -16.65
N LEU A 94 -4.03 -13.74 -15.91
CA LEU A 94 -2.66 -13.51 -15.44
C LEU A 94 -1.68 -13.96 -16.54
N GLU A 95 -0.87 -13.03 -17.02
CA GLU A 95 0.25 -13.31 -17.91
C GLU A 95 1.57 -13.16 -17.13
N LYS A 96 2.38 -14.22 -17.12
CA LYS A 96 3.66 -14.25 -16.41
C LYS A 96 4.65 -15.14 -17.17
N ASP A 97 5.76 -14.55 -17.55
CA ASP A 97 6.92 -15.32 -17.99
C ASP A 97 7.74 -15.74 -16.78
N THR A 98 7.50 -16.95 -16.30
CA THR A 98 8.14 -17.48 -15.09
C THR A 98 9.66 -17.63 -15.19
N ALA A 99 10.24 -17.56 -16.41
CA ALA A 99 11.68 -17.62 -16.62
C ALA A 99 12.38 -16.27 -16.37
N TYR A 100 11.64 -15.14 -16.54
CA TYR A 100 12.24 -13.80 -16.53
C TYR A 100 11.52 -12.80 -15.61
N GLN A 101 10.34 -13.14 -15.07
CA GLN A 101 9.51 -12.22 -14.29
C GLN A 101 9.27 -12.77 -12.89
N GLU A 102 9.56 -11.96 -11.88
CA GLU A 102 9.19 -12.26 -10.48
C GLU A 102 7.67 -12.11 -10.27
N THR A 103 7.07 -11.11 -10.92
CA THR A 103 5.62 -10.82 -10.83
C THR A 103 5.00 -10.83 -12.23
N GLY A 104 3.82 -11.44 -12.34
CA GLY A 104 2.99 -11.39 -13.55
C GLY A 104 2.07 -10.16 -13.55
N ASN A 105 1.43 -9.92 -14.70
CA ASN A 105 0.45 -8.87 -14.89
C ASN A 105 -0.94 -9.45 -15.15
N ASN A 106 -1.94 -8.92 -14.47
CA ASN A 106 -3.34 -9.24 -14.70
C ASN A 106 -3.92 -8.30 -15.77
N PHE A 107 -4.60 -8.86 -16.74
CA PHE A 107 -5.29 -8.17 -17.81
C PHE A 107 -6.79 -8.47 -17.78
N TYR A 108 -7.58 -7.51 -18.22
CA TYR A 108 -8.97 -7.79 -18.51
C TYR A 108 -9.07 -8.64 -19.79
N PRO A 109 -9.93 -9.67 -19.87
CA PRO A 109 -9.91 -10.66 -20.95
C PRO A 109 -10.12 -10.11 -22.36
N THR A 110 -10.64 -8.89 -22.50
CA THR A 110 -10.77 -8.21 -23.80
C THR A 110 -9.52 -7.46 -24.23
N GLN A 111 -8.54 -7.26 -23.32
CA GLN A 111 -7.32 -6.49 -23.57
C GLN A 111 -6.07 -7.36 -23.79
N VAL A 112 -6.20 -8.68 -23.84
CA VAL A 112 -5.11 -9.57 -24.23
C VAL A 112 -4.66 -9.29 -25.69
N VAL A 113 -3.37 -9.53 -25.97
CA VAL A 113 -2.73 -9.13 -27.23
C VAL A 113 -3.46 -9.71 -28.44
N GLU A 114 -3.84 -10.98 -28.41
CA GLU A 114 -4.46 -11.71 -29.51
C GLU A 114 -5.77 -11.09 -30.00
N LYS A 115 -6.52 -10.44 -29.11
CA LYS A 115 -7.79 -9.79 -29.42
C LYS A 115 -7.65 -8.34 -29.91
N ASN A 116 -6.43 -7.79 -29.86
CA ASN A 116 -6.19 -6.37 -30.13
C ASN A 116 -5.12 -6.12 -31.20
N ILE A 117 -4.79 -7.14 -31.98
CA ILE A 117 -3.82 -7.01 -33.08
C ILE A 117 -4.28 -5.95 -34.07
N GLY A 118 -3.39 -5.00 -34.35
CA GLY A 118 -3.66 -3.93 -35.33
C GLY A 118 -4.58 -2.80 -34.85
N ARG A 119 -4.85 -2.72 -33.53
CA ARG A 119 -5.72 -1.75 -32.91
C ARG A 119 -4.92 -0.69 -32.11
N SER A 120 -5.36 0.58 -32.22
CA SER A 120 -4.85 1.65 -31.34
C SER A 120 -5.79 1.80 -30.14
N PHE A 121 -5.26 1.65 -28.93
CA PHE A 121 -6.06 1.70 -27.70
C PHE A 121 -5.19 1.95 -26.45
N LEU A 122 -5.83 2.19 -25.33
CA LEU A 122 -5.19 2.28 -24.01
C LEU A 122 -5.44 0.97 -23.26
N ARG A 123 -4.38 0.22 -22.98
CA ARG A 123 -4.41 -1.02 -22.21
C ARG A 123 -4.13 -0.73 -20.74
N ALA A 124 -4.89 -1.32 -19.85
CA ALA A 124 -4.64 -1.31 -18.42
C ALA A 124 -4.12 -2.68 -17.96
N GLN A 125 -3.26 -2.67 -16.94
CA GLN A 125 -2.74 -3.89 -16.30
C GLN A 125 -2.44 -3.63 -14.83
N VAL A 126 -2.46 -4.72 -14.03
CA VAL A 126 -2.13 -4.70 -12.60
C VAL A 126 -1.23 -5.88 -12.30
N ASN A 127 -0.07 -5.64 -11.70
CA ASN A 127 0.82 -6.73 -11.30
C ASN A 127 0.30 -7.47 -10.04
N GLU A 128 0.95 -8.58 -9.69
CA GLU A 128 0.56 -9.39 -8.51
C GLU A 128 0.71 -8.64 -7.17
N LEU A 129 1.41 -7.49 -7.13
CA LEU A 129 1.56 -6.61 -5.96
C LEU A 129 0.50 -5.50 -5.88
N GLY A 130 -0.38 -5.41 -6.89
CA GLY A 130 -1.43 -4.38 -6.96
C GLY A 130 -0.96 -3.06 -7.56
N GLU A 131 0.23 -3.01 -8.15
CA GLU A 131 0.69 -1.84 -8.89
C GLU A 131 0.03 -1.82 -10.26
N MET A 132 -0.72 -0.75 -10.53
CA MET A 132 -1.42 -0.55 -11.80
C MET A 132 -0.60 0.30 -12.75
N SER A 133 -0.62 -0.05 -14.03
CA SER A 133 -0.07 0.75 -15.13
C SER A 133 -1.00 0.78 -16.34
N LEU A 134 -0.80 1.82 -17.15
CA LEU A 134 -1.43 1.96 -18.47
C LEU A 134 -0.36 1.83 -19.53
N THR A 135 -0.69 1.17 -20.64
CA THR A 135 0.12 1.14 -21.87
C THR A 135 -0.70 1.72 -22.99
N SER A 136 -0.28 2.83 -23.56
CA SER A 136 -0.85 3.30 -24.82
C SER A 136 -0.25 2.53 -25.99
N ILE A 137 -1.10 1.93 -26.80
CA ILE A 137 -0.70 1.16 -27.97
C ILE A 137 -1.27 1.86 -29.21
N TYR A 138 -0.38 2.37 -30.04
CA TYR A 138 -0.71 2.93 -31.35
C TYR A 138 -0.33 1.92 -32.43
N CYS A 139 -1.24 1.69 -33.38
CA CYS A 139 -0.99 0.83 -34.53
C CYS A 139 -1.66 1.41 -35.78
N ALA A 140 -0.86 1.96 -36.69
CA ALA A 140 -1.36 2.56 -37.95
C ALA A 140 -0.29 2.56 -39.06
N GLY A 141 -0.61 3.15 -40.21
CA GLY A 141 0.23 3.14 -41.42
C GLY A 141 1.46 4.05 -41.42
N GLY A 142 1.81 4.68 -40.29
CA GLY A 142 3.00 5.53 -40.22
C GLY A 142 3.28 5.95 -38.78
N ASN A 143 4.54 6.23 -38.49
CA ASN A 143 5.00 6.59 -37.15
C ASN A 143 4.39 7.90 -36.66
N LEU A 144 4.11 7.95 -35.39
CA LEU A 144 3.59 9.09 -34.65
C LEU A 144 4.62 9.60 -33.64
N HIS A 145 5.51 8.70 -33.17
CA HIS A 145 6.51 8.94 -32.10
C HIS A 145 5.81 9.44 -30.84
N HIS A 146 4.68 8.79 -30.47
CA HIS A 146 3.90 9.23 -29.34
C HIS A 146 4.56 8.83 -28.01
N THR A 147 4.55 9.76 -27.08
CA THR A 147 5.08 9.57 -25.72
C THR A 147 4.07 9.93 -24.64
N ALA A 148 2.93 10.47 -25.02
CA ALA A 148 1.86 10.82 -24.09
C ALA A 148 0.49 10.54 -24.70
N VAL A 149 -0.53 10.44 -23.86
CA VAL A 149 -1.93 10.35 -24.29
C VAL A 149 -2.82 11.29 -23.50
N ARG A 150 -3.88 11.77 -24.16
CA ARG A 150 -4.95 12.54 -23.55
C ARG A 150 -6.26 11.77 -23.67
N VAL A 151 -6.98 11.70 -22.55
CA VAL A 151 -8.36 11.19 -22.50
C VAL A 151 -9.31 12.34 -22.24
N SER A 152 -10.37 12.50 -23.05
CA SER A 152 -11.25 13.64 -22.96
C SER A 152 -12.74 13.29 -23.17
N VAL A 153 -13.61 14.12 -22.56
CA VAL A 153 -15.07 14.10 -22.72
C VAL A 153 -15.53 15.54 -22.84
N GLY A 154 -16.03 15.95 -24.01
CA GLY A 154 -16.31 17.36 -24.32
C GLY A 154 -15.04 18.20 -24.17
N ASP A 155 -15.11 19.28 -23.39
CA ASP A 155 -14.00 20.21 -23.19
C ASP A 155 -13.10 19.83 -21.99
N THR A 156 -13.45 18.78 -21.25
CA THR A 156 -12.65 18.31 -20.11
C THR A 156 -11.73 17.17 -20.50
N TYR A 157 -10.55 17.12 -19.90
CA TYR A 157 -9.57 16.07 -20.19
C TYR A 157 -8.61 15.81 -19.02
N ALA A 158 -7.94 14.66 -19.10
CA ALA A 158 -6.72 14.37 -18.38
C ALA A 158 -5.66 13.91 -19.40
N GLU A 159 -4.39 14.15 -19.09
CA GLU A 159 -3.26 13.88 -19.97
C GLU A 159 -2.11 13.28 -19.17
N THR A 160 -1.50 12.23 -19.71
CA THR A 160 -0.32 11.64 -19.08
C THR A 160 0.89 12.58 -19.23
N PRO A 161 1.86 12.53 -18.32
CA PRO A 161 3.17 13.07 -18.61
C PRO A 161 3.80 12.32 -19.78
N VAL A 162 4.88 12.88 -20.33
CA VAL A 162 5.73 12.19 -21.31
C VAL A 162 6.29 10.92 -20.68
N SER A 163 6.11 9.79 -21.35
CA SER A 163 6.69 8.52 -20.92
C SER A 163 8.19 8.47 -21.20
N ASN A 164 8.94 7.95 -20.22
CA ASN A 164 10.36 7.60 -20.40
C ASN A 164 10.54 6.11 -20.78
N ASP A 165 9.43 5.37 -20.89
CA ASP A 165 9.39 3.95 -21.25
C ASP A 165 8.51 3.81 -22.50
N SER A 166 9.11 4.01 -23.65
CA SER A 166 8.45 3.92 -24.96
C SER A 166 9.22 2.98 -25.88
N TYR A 167 8.48 2.29 -26.73
CA TYR A 167 9.00 1.31 -27.68
C TYR A 167 8.29 1.46 -29.02
N GLU A 168 9.06 1.40 -30.11
CA GLU A 168 8.57 1.48 -31.48
C GLU A 168 9.07 0.30 -32.29
N THR A 169 8.20 -0.25 -33.15
CA THR A 169 8.54 -1.29 -34.09
C THR A 169 7.64 -1.18 -35.33
N THR A 170 7.95 -1.95 -36.36
CA THR A 170 7.11 -2.08 -37.56
C THR A 170 6.80 -3.56 -37.78
N ASP A 171 5.52 -3.87 -37.95
CA ASP A 171 5.06 -5.21 -38.25
C ASP A 171 4.03 -5.14 -39.40
N LEU A 172 4.22 -5.99 -40.44
CA LEU A 172 3.38 -6.07 -41.64
C LEU A 172 3.09 -4.70 -42.26
N GLY A 173 4.08 -3.80 -42.30
CA GLY A 173 3.97 -2.45 -42.84
C GLY A 173 3.18 -1.46 -41.99
N ARG A 174 2.88 -1.79 -40.73
CA ARG A 174 2.26 -0.89 -39.78
C ARG A 174 3.27 -0.49 -38.70
N ALA A 175 3.29 0.77 -38.35
CA ALA A 175 3.99 1.23 -37.16
C ALA A 175 3.24 0.77 -35.93
N ILE A 176 3.95 0.19 -34.96
CA ILE A 176 3.45 -0.18 -33.63
C ILE A 176 4.28 0.58 -32.63
N GLU A 177 3.63 1.44 -31.86
CA GLU A 177 4.26 2.24 -30.82
C GLU A 177 3.59 1.97 -29.48
N LYS A 178 4.38 1.87 -28.41
CA LYS A 178 3.91 1.67 -27.04
C LYS A 178 4.56 2.70 -26.12
N ALA A 179 3.80 3.20 -25.15
CA ALA A 179 4.33 4.03 -24.09
C ALA A 179 3.63 3.65 -22.78
N ASP A 180 4.40 3.44 -21.72
CA ASP A 180 3.93 2.96 -20.43
C ASP A 180 3.85 4.09 -19.38
N TYR A 181 2.83 4.04 -18.52
CA TYR A 181 2.55 5.04 -17.49
C TYR A 181 2.15 4.32 -16.19
N LYS A 182 2.87 4.59 -15.11
CA LYS A 182 2.50 4.09 -13.77
C LYS A 182 1.34 4.90 -13.21
N VAL A 183 0.31 4.24 -12.71
CA VAL A 183 -0.83 4.91 -12.04
C VAL A 183 -0.35 5.60 -10.77
N GLY A 184 -0.89 6.80 -10.52
CA GLY A 184 -0.36 7.75 -9.54
C GLY A 184 0.61 8.77 -10.15
N ASN A 185 1.20 8.46 -11.33
CA ASN A 185 2.02 9.35 -12.13
C ASN A 185 1.50 9.42 -13.59
N ASP A 186 0.23 9.09 -13.77
CA ASP A 186 -0.49 9.01 -15.04
C ASP A 186 -1.23 10.32 -15.42
N GLY A 187 -0.93 11.42 -14.73
CA GLY A 187 -1.61 12.69 -14.95
C GLY A 187 -3.10 12.67 -14.61
N GLY A 188 -3.55 11.68 -13.83
CA GLY A 188 -4.95 11.52 -13.42
C GLY A 188 -5.84 10.87 -14.48
N VAL A 189 -5.27 10.27 -15.51
CA VAL A 189 -6.02 9.62 -16.63
C VAL A 189 -6.93 8.52 -16.11
N VAL A 190 -6.46 7.66 -15.21
CA VAL A 190 -7.30 6.61 -14.60
C VAL A 190 -8.48 7.21 -13.86
N ASN A 191 -8.24 8.21 -13.01
CA ASN A 191 -9.33 8.88 -12.26
C ASN A 191 -10.33 9.56 -13.19
N PHE A 192 -9.87 10.16 -14.29
CA PHE A 192 -10.73 10.77 -15.29
C PHE A 192 -11.63 9.72 -15.98
N ILE A 193 -11.07 8.56 -16.34
CA ILE A 193 -11.83 7.44 -16.92
C ILE A 193 -12.88 6.94 -15.92
N LEU A 194 -12.53 6.74 -14.66
CA LEU A 194 -13.47 6.33 -13.60
C LEU A 194 -14.62 7.33 -13.43
N ALA A 195 -14.31 8.62 -13.41
CA ALA A 195 -15.32 9.70 -13.25
C ALA A 195 -16.26 9.81 -14.46
N ASN A 196 -15.85 9.30 -15.63
CA ASN A 196 -16.59 9.39 -16.87
C ASN A 196 -17.02 8.03 -17.45
N GLN A 197 -16.94 6.94 -16.64
CA GLN A 197 -17.16 5.56 -17.11
C GLN A 197 -18.53 5.33 -17.78
N ASP A 198 -19.55 6.09 -17.38
CA ASP A 198 -20.91 6.01 -17.95
C ASP A 198 -21.10 6.88 -19.20
N LYS A 199 -20.07 7.64 -19.59
CA LYS A 199 -20.14 8.51 -20.75
C LYS A 199 -19.87 7.72 -22.03
N LYS A 200 -20.60 8.07 -23.08
CA LYS A 200 -20.33 7.61 -24.43
C LYS A 200 -19.29 8.53 -25.07
N ASN A 201 -18.50 7.98 -25.99
CA ASN A 201 -17.54 8.75 -26.80
C ASN A 201 -16.39 9.38 -25.98
N ILE A 202 -15.84 8.66 -25.01
CA ILE A 202 -14.58 9.04 -24.38
C ILE A 202 -13.49 9.00 -25.46
N GLN A 203 -12.87 10.15 -25.73
CA GLN A 203 -11.83 10.30 -26.74
C GLN A 203 -10.47 9.92 -26.18
N LEU A 204 -9.70 9.17 -26.93
CA LEU A 204 -8.29 8.89 -26.67
C LEU A 204 -7.45 9.54 -27.77
N THR A 205 -6.54 10.42 -27.39
CA THR A 205 -5.64 11.12 -28.31
C THR A 205 -4.21 10.75 -27.96
N PHE A 206 -3.49 10.20 -28.94
CA PHE A 206 -2.05 9.94 -28.87
C PHE A 206 -1.31 11.22 -29.26
N LEU A 207 -0.31 11.59 -28.48
CA LEU A 207 0.45 12.85 -28.62
C LEU A 207 1.90 12.52 -28.96
N GLY A 208 2.32 12.91 -30.14
CA GLY A 208 3.67 12.76 -30.70
C GLY A 208 3.96 13.91 -31.65
N ASP A 209 4.75 13.66 -32.72
CA ASP A 209 5.04 14.64 -33.76
C ASP A 209 3.77 15.19 -34.44
N ARG A 210 2.75 14.39 -34.42
CA ARG A 210 1.37 14.72 -34.76
C ARG A 210 0.42 14.03 -33.83
N THR A 211 -0.84 14.39 -33.83
CA THR A 211 -1.85 13.74 -33.00
C THR A 211 -2.63 12.69 -33.76
N TYR A 212 -2.95 11.58 -33.09
CA TYR A 212 -3.91 10.60 -33.59
C TYR A 212 -5.04 10.44 -32.54
N ARG A 213 -6.28 10.48 -33.02
CA ARG A 213 -7.47 10.43 -32.16
C ARG A 213 -8.33 9.22 -32.51
N THR A 214 -8.80 8.55 -31.47
CA THR A 214 -9.77 7.45 -31.53
C THR A 214 -10.75 7.53 -30.35
N VAL A 215 -11.78 6.70 -30.35
CA VAL A 215 -12.73 6.58 -29.24
C VAL A 215 -12.37 5.35 -28.43
N MET A 216 -12.36 5.46 -27.12
CA MET A 216 -12.23 4.31 -26.24
C MET A 216 -13.45 3.40 -26.37
N GLN A 217 -13.22 2.13 -26.61
CA GLN A 217 -14.32 1.16 -26.64
C GLN A 217 -14.86 0.94 -25.22
N PRO A 218 -16.15 0.61 -25.06
CA PRO A 218 -16.73 0.31 -23.74
C PRO A 218 -15.96 -0.73 -22.94
N ASN A 219 -15.40 -1.73 -23.63
CA ASN A 219 -14.57 -2.77 -23.00
C ASN A 219 -13.20 -2.23 -22.50
N ASP A 220 -12.65 -1.18 -23.12
CA ASP A 220 -11.41 -0.56 -22.64
C ASP A 220 -11.67 0.25 -21.37
N VAL A 221 -12.77 0.96 -21.32
CA VAL A 221 -13.22 1.68 -20.12
C VAL A 221 -13.50 0.70 -18.99
N LYS A 222 -14.25 -0.36 -19.27
CA LYS A 222 -14.54 -1.43 -18.33
C LYS A 222 -13.28 -2.09 -17.80
N ALA A 223 -12.29 -2.34 -18.64
CA ALA A 223 -11.02 -2.92 -18.24
C ALA A 223 -10.30 -2.05 -17.18
N VAL A 224 -10.26 -0.72 -17.38
CA VAL A 224 -9.68 0.21 -16.39
C VAL A 224 -10.43 0.14 -15.08
N VAL A 225 -11.77 0.18 -15.10
CA VAL A 225 -12.62 0.16 -13.90
C VAL A 225 -12.40 -1.13 -13.09
N GLU A 226 -12.47 -2.28 -13.74
CA GLU A 226 -12.32 -3.60 -13.11
C GLU A 226 -10.89 -3.80 -12.56
N LEU A 227 -9.86 -3.34 -13.28
CA LEU A 227 -8.46 -3.45 -12.84
C LEU A 227 -8.14 -2.51 -11.66
N VAL A 228 -8.80 -1.35 -11.56
CA VAL A 228 -8.69 -0.49 -10.36
C VAL A 228 -9.24 -1.20 -9.12
N GLU A 229 -10.33 -1.95 -9.25
CA GLU A 229 -10.87 -2.76 -8.14
C GLU A 229 -9.86 -3.82 -7.71
N LEU A 230 -9.28 -4.55 -8.66
CA LEU A 230 -8.24 -5.55 -8.39
C LEU A 230 -6.98 -4.92 -7.74
N ALA A 231 -6.51 -3.78 -8.27
CA ALA A 231 -5.36 -3.07 -7.73
C ALA A 231 -5.54 -2.69 -6.25
N LYS A 232 -6.70 -2.17 -5.87
CA LYS A 232 -7.03 -1.82 -4.48
C LYS A 232 -7.03 -3.03 -3.53
N VAL A 233 -7.44 -4.19 -4.02
CA VAL A 233 -7.42 -5.42 -3.21
C VAL A 233 -5.99 -5.90 -3.02
N LEU A 234 -5.24 -6.04 -4.10
CA LEU A 234 -3.86 -6.56 -4.08
C LEU A 234 -2.92 -5.62 -3.31
N SER A 235 -2.94 -4.31 -3.59
CA SER A 235 -2.10 -3.34 -2.86
C SER A 235 -2.43 -3.32 -1.37
N GLY A 236 -3.72 -3.37 -0.99
CA GLY A 236 -4.09 -3.44 0.40
C GLY A 236 -3.67 -4.75 1.09
N MET A 237 -3.54 -5.87 0.36
CA MET A 237 -2.96 -7.09 0.89
C MET A 237 -1.45 -6.95 1.12
N GLU A 238 -0.74 -6.28 0.22
CA GLU A 238 0.70 -6.01 0.39
C GLU A 238 0.97 -5.07 1.58
N GLU A 239 0.13 -4.05 1.80
CA GLU A 239 0.20 -3.20 2.99
C GLU A 239 0.02 -4.03 4.27
N ILE A 240 -0.99 -4.90 4.34
CA ILE A 240 -1.21 -5.78 5.49
C ILE A 240 0.01 -6.69 5.73
N LYS A 241 0.58 -7.31 4.70
CA LYS A 241 1.79 -8.13 4.81
C LYS A 241 2.98 -7.35 5.39
N LYS A 242 3.13 -6.10 4.95
CA LYS A 242 4.18 -5.21 5.46
C LYS A 242 3.96 -4.92 6.95
N GLU A 243 2.75 -4.56 7.35
CA GLU A 243 2.40 -4.29 8.75
C GLU A 243 2.58 -5.54 9.64
N GLN A 244 2.17 -6.72 9.16
CA GLN A 244 2.40 -8.00 9.85
C GLN A 244 3.90 -8.27 10.06
N LYS A 245 4.72 -8.01 9.03
CA LYS A 245 6.18 -8.16 9.14
C LYS A 245 6.76 -7.21 10.17
N GLU A 246 6.33 -5.96 10.20
CA GLU A 246 6.77 -4.96 11.18
C GLU A 246 6.36 -5.34 12.60
N ALA A 247 5.11 -5.77 12.81
CA ALA A 247 4.63 -6.24 14.11
C ALA A 247 5.43 -7.45 14.61
N ASN A 248 5.69 -8.44 13.74
CA ASN A 248 6.51 -9.61 14.08
C ASN A 248 7.97 -9.25 14.43
N LEU A 249 8.55 -8.24 13.78
CA LEU A 249 9.89 -7.74 14.10
C LEU A 249 9.91 -7.07 15.49
N LYS A 250 8.89 -6.27 15.81
CA LYS A 250 8.75 -5.64 17.13
C LYS A 250 8.56 -6.69 18.24
N ILE A 251 7.71 -7.69 18.03
CA ILE A 251 7.51 -8.81 18.96
C ILE A 251 8.85 -9.47 19.28
N ARG A 252 9.60 -9.92 18.27
CA ARG A 252 10.90 -10.57 18.46
C ARG A 252 11.91 -9.68 19.20
N PHE A 253 11.90 -8.37 18.92
CA PHE A 253 12.75 -7.42 19.61
C PHE A 253 12.39 -7.32 21.10
N VAL A 254 11.10 -7.19 21.41
CA VAL A 254 10.62 -7.07 22.79
C VAL A 254 10.88 -8.36 23.58
N GLU A 255 10.59 -9.53 23.01
CA GLU A 255 10.85 -10.82 23.64
C GLU A 255 12.33 -11.02 24.00
N ARG A 256 13.23 -10.66 23.06
CA ARG A 256 14.67 -10.70 23.34
C ARG A 256 15.04 -9.77 24.50
N LYS A 257 14.49 -8.55 24.55
CA LYS A 257 14.74 -7.60 25.66
C LYS A 257 14.19 -8.10 26.99
N MET A 258 13.06 -8.79 26.98
CA MET A 258 12.50 -9.42 28.19
C MET A 258 13.40 -10.54 28.70
N GLN A 259 13.98 -11.36 27.81
CA GLN A 259 14.93 -12.42 28.17
C GLN A 259 16.22 -11.84 28.78
N GLU A 260 16.85 -10.84 28.13
CA GLU A 260 18.03 -10.13 28.65
C GLU A 260 17.79 -9.57 30.07
N ASN A 261 16.62 -8.98 30.33
CA ASN A 261 16.26 -8.45 31.62
C ASN A 261 16.04 -9.53 32.73
N GLN A 262 15.61 -10.73 32.31
CA GLN A 262 15.47 -11.87 33.25
C GLN A 262 16.82 -12.44 33.67
N GLU A 263 17.77 -12.55 32.75
CA GLU A 263 19.12 -13.03 32.98
C GLU A 263 19.89 -12.11 33.93
N THR A 264 19.87 -10.79 33.67
CA THR A 264 20.50 -9.77 34.51
C THR A 264 19.87 -9.60 35.90
N SER A 265 18.74 -10.23 36.15
CA SER A 265 18.08 -10.19 37.48
C SER A 265 18.39 -11.42 38.33
N LYS A 266 19.15 -12.41 37.83
CA LYS A 266 19.58 -13.63 38.50
C LYS A 266 21.00 -13.56 39.04
N ASP A 267 21.78 -12.60 38.58
CA ASP A 267 23.10 -12.23 39.06
C ASP A 267 23.02 -11.11 40.11
#